data_87b50075d809b125d9703102a31f2a4a
#
_entry.id   87b50075d809b125d9703102a31f2a4a
#
_cell.length_a   1.000
_cell.length_b   1.000
_cell.length_c   1.000
_cell.angle_alpha   90.00
_cell.angle_beta   90.00
_cell.angle_gamma   90.00
#
_symmetry.space_group_name_H-M   'P 1'
#
loop_
_entity.id
_entity.type
_entity.pdbx_description
1 polymer ?
#
loop_
_entity_poly.entity_id
_entity_poly.type
_entity_poly.pdbx_seq_one_letter_code
_entity_poly.pdbx_strand_id
1 'polypeptide(L)'
;MKSYLNVVITASILFLSFTEVQAQMVSQPRAGAVGTWRLLGHTQAKFSADHDAIYIAGPYDFFRRLKFKVTDAPINMVRMIVRYDDGGLPENIDIRFNIPQGGESRVIDLKGGRRKLKSVEFWYDTKGILNGRADVTLFGLK
;
A
#
# COMPACT_ATOMS: atom_id res chain seq x y z
N MET A 1 -6.59 78.29 29.12
CA MET A 1 -5.77 77.30 28.37
C MET A 1 -6.42 75.92 28.47
N LYS A 2 -6.95 75.50 27.40
CA LYS A 2 -7.55 74.16 27.33
C LYS A 2 -6.51 73.21 26.78
N SER A 3 -6.03 72.30 27.58
CA SER A 3 -5.13 71.21 27.19
C SER A 3 -5.95 70.08 26.59
N TYR A 4 -5.84 69.86 25.31
CA TYR A 4 -6.43 68.71 24.66
C TYR A 4 -5.53 67.49 24.88
N LEU A 5 -6.04 66.55 25.63
CA LEU A 5 -5.40 65.26 25.85
C LEU A 5 -5.69 64.38 24.62
N ASN A 6 -4.69 64.23 23.76
CA ASN A 6 -4.77 63.30 22.64
C ASN A 6 -4.64 61.87 23.16
N VAL A 7 -5.76 61.19 23.25
CA VAL A 7 -5.77 59.75 23.49
C VAL A 7 -5.50 59.04 22.17
N VAL A 8 -4.27 58.59 22.00
CA VAL A 8 -3.93 57.69 20.89
C VAL A 8 -4.39 56.27 21.25
N ILE A 9 -5.49 55.87 20.65
CA ILE A 9 -5.97 54.46 20.76
C ILE A 9 -5.19 53.65 19.72
N THR A 10 -4.15 52.98 20.19
CA THR A 10 -3.46 51.94 19.37
C THR A 10 -4.34 50.71 19.34
N ALA A 11 -5.07 50.55 18.25
CA ALA A 11 -5.78 49.29 17.97
C ALA A 11 -4.75 48.21 17.58
N SER A 12 -4.40 47.34 18.52
CA SER A 12 -3.64 46.14 18.25
C SER A 12 -4.53 45.16 17.48
N ILE A 13 -4.33 45.10 16.18
CA ILE A 13 -4.97 44.10 15.33
C ILE A 13 -4.23 42.77 15.58
N LEU A 14 -4.88 41.92 16.37
CA LEU A 14 -4.42 40.54 16.58
C LEU A 14 -4.71 39.76 15.31
N PHE A 15 -3.70 39.56 14.44
CA PHE A 15 -3.79 38.61 13.34
C PHE A 15 -3.83 37.19 13.91
N LEU A 16 -5.03 36.65 14.08
CA LEU A 16 -5.25 35.23 14.26
C LEU A 16 -4.92 34.53 12.93
N SER A 17 -3.71 34.02 12.83
CA SER A 17 -3.34 33.11 11.73
C SER A 17 -4.11 31.81 11.94
N PHE A 18 -5.23 31.67 11.25
CA PHE A 18 -5.87 30.39 11.09
C PHE A 18 -4.99 29.56 10.17
N THR A 19 -4.17 28.70 10.74
CA THR A 19 -3.59 27.59 9.98
C THR A 19 -4.75 26.66 9.63
N GLU A 20 -5.26 26.78 8.42
CA GLU A 20 -6.13 25.75 7.86
C GLU A 20 -5.33 24.45 7.81
N VAL A 21 -5.56 23.57 8.77
CA VAL A 21 -5.17 22.18 8.65
C VAL A 21 -6.03 21.62 7.53
N GLN A 22 -5.51 21.67 6.31
CA GLN A 22 -6.09 20.90 5.22
C GLN A 22 -5.95 19.44 5.63
N ALA A 23 -7.03 18.87 6.15
CA ALA A 23 -7.17 17.43 6.24
C ALA A 23 -6.97 16.90 4.81
N GLN A 24 -5.81 16.28 4.56
CA GLN A 24 -5.62 15.51 3.35
C GLN A 24 -6.79 14.52 3.30
N MET A 25 -7.75 14.79 2.45
CA MET A 25 -8.73 13.79 2.07
C MET A 25 -7.92 12.66 1.45
N VAL A 26 -7.69 11.62 2.24
CA VAL A 26 -7.30 10.33 1.70
C VAL A 26 -8.47 9.93 0.81
N SER A 27 -8.40 10.31 -0.46
CA SER A 27 -9.38 9.87 -1.43
C SER A 27 -9.31 8.36 -1.43
N GLN A 28 -10.40 7.71 -1.02
CA GLN A 28 -10.51 6.27 -1.16
C GLN A 28 -10.14 5.93 -2.60
N PRO A 29 -9.20 5.00 -2.83
CA PRO A 29 -8.77 4.71 -4.18
C PRO A 29 -10.00 4.31 -4.99
N ARG A 30 -10.37 5.15 -5.94
CA ARG A 30 -11.40 4.81 -6.93
C ARG A 30 -10.93 3.53 -7.62
N ALA A 31 -11.88 2.65 -7.92
CA ALA A 31 -11.60 1.50 -8.77
C ALA A 31 -10.72 1.95 -9.94
N GLY A 32 -9.47 1.52 -9.94
CA GLY A 32 -8.49 1.99 -10.92
C GLY A 32 -9.01 1.79 -12.33
N ALA A 33 -8.78 2.75 -13.22
CA ALA A 33 -9.05 2.59 -14.63
C ALA A 33 -8.33 1.34 -15.17
N VAL A 34 -8.88 0.73 -16.22
CA VAL A 34 -8.21 -0.39 -16.92
C VAL A 34 -6.80 0.03 -17.32
N GLY A 35 -5.80 -0.78 -16.99
CA GLY A 35 -4.39 -0.52 -17.28
C GLY A 35 -3.63 0.25 -16.20
N THR A 36 -4.26 0.62 -15.07
CA THR A 36 -3.59 1.23 -13.94
C THR A 36 -3.35 0.25 -12.80
N TRP A 37 -2.21 0.41 -12.11
CA TRP A 37 -1.90 -0.35 -10.91
C TRP A 37 -2.68 0.20 -9.70
N ARG A 38 -3.26 -0.71 -8.93
CA ARG A 38 -3.99 -0.39 -7.71
C ARG A 38 -3.35 -1.05 -6.51
N LEU A 39 -3.23 -0.32 -5.42
CA LEU A 39 -2.87 -0.87 -4.12
C LEU A 39 -3.97 -1.84 -3.65
N LEU A 40 -3.59 -3.09 -3.37
CA LEU A 40 -4.51 -4.13 -2.87
C LEU A 40 -4.40 -4.34 -1.37
N GLY A 41 -3.21 -4.23 -0.82
CA GLY A 41 -2.93 -4.40 0.59
C GLY A 41 -1.44 -4.43 0.88
N HIS A 42 -1.12 -4.48 2.16
CA HIS A 42 0.25 -4.62 2.63
C HIS A 42 0.30 -5.51 3.85
N THR A 43 1.48 -6.04 4.12
CA THR A 43 1.81 -6.77 5.35
C THR A 43 3.28 -6.56 5.71
N GLN A 44 3.63 -6.87 6.94
CA GLN A 44 5.01 -6.87 7.41
C GLN A 44 5.52 -8.29 7.50
N ALA A 45 6.44 -8.64 6.59
CA ALA A 45 7.17 -9.90 6.65
C ALA A 45 8.16 -9.84 7.82
N LYS A 46 7.97 -10.71 8.81
CA LYS A 46 8.79 -10.74 10.03
C LYS A 46 9.87 -11.81 9.93
N PHE A 47 11.00 -11.53 10.55
CA PHE A 47 12.11 -12.48 10.63
C PHE A 47 11.71 -13.85 11.26
N SER A 48 10.75 -13.86 12.19
CA SER A 48 10.26 -15.06 12.85
C SER A 48 9.20 -15.83 12.09
N ALA A 49 8.70 -15.30 10.97
CA ALA A 49 7.70 -15.95 10.14
C ALA A 49 8.32 -16.34 8.78
N ASP A 50 7.77 -17.37 8.16
CA ASP A 50 8.18 -17.87 6.85
C ASP A 50 7.13 -17.63 5.76
N HIS A 51 5.94 -17.19 6.13
CA HIS A 51 4.87 -16.83 5.21
C HIS A 51 3.92 -15.79 5.78
N ASP A 52 3.26 -15.07 4.90
CA ASP A 52 2.21 -14.10 5.20
C ASP A 52 1.11 -14.13 4.15
N ALA A 53 -0.03 -13.54 4.50
CA ALA A 53 -1.17 -13.42 3.60
C ALA A 53 -1.69 -11.97 3.55
N ILE A 54 -2.04 -11.53 2.34
CA ILE A 54 -2.74 -10.27 2.11
C ILE A 54 -4.15 -10.61 1.64
N TYR A 55 -5.13 -10.20 2.43
CA TYR A 55 -6.55 -10.36 2.10
C TYR A 55 -7.03 -9.15 1.32
N ILE A 56 -7.74 -9.40 0.22
CA ILE A 56 -8.23 -8.35 -0.66
C ILE A 56 -9.70 -8.13 -0.34
N ALA A 57 -10.01 -6.93 0.16
CA ALA A 57 -11.36 -6.55 0.53
C ALA A 57 -11.96 -5.58 -0.50
N GLY A 58 -13.26 -5.68 -0.68
CA GLY A 58 -14.06 -4.70 -1.37
C GLY A 58 -14.62 -5.11 -2.71
N PRO A 59 -15.50 -4.27 -3.29
CA PRO A 59 -16.23 -4.60 -4.51
C PRO A 59 -15.36 -4.53 -5.78
N TYR A 60 -14.10 -4.08 -5.70
CA TYR A 60 -13.23 -3.78 -6.83
C TYR A 60 -11.99 -4.68 -6.88
N ASP A 61 -12.17 -5.96 -6.68
CA ASP A 61 -11.15 -6.97 -6.52
C ASP A 61 -10.88 -7.83 -7.76
N PHE A 62 -11.30 -7.37 -8.95
CA PHE A 62 -11.04 -8.03 -10.24
C PHE A 62 -9.73 -7.55 -10.87
N PHE A 63 -8.77 -8.46 -10.98
CA PHE A 63 -7.44 -8.19 -11.52
C PHE A 63 -6.94 -9.33 -12.40
N ARG A 64 -6.03 -9.01 -13.33
CA ARG A 64 -5.36 -9.98 -14.21
C ARG A 64 -3.86 -10.11 -13.95
N ARG A 65 -3.25 -9.11 -13.30
CA ARG A 65 -1.81 -9.08 -13.01
C ARG A 65 -1.56 -8.57 -11.61
N LEU A 66 -0.51 -9.07 -11.00
CA LEU A 66 -0.04 -8.68 -9.68
C LEU A 66 1.43 -8.27 -9.71
N LYS A 67 1.84 -7.44 -8.78
CA LYS A 67 3.24 -7.20 -8.43
C LYS A 67 3.39 -6.85 -6.95
N PHE A 68 4.56 -7.14 -6.40
CA PHE A 68 4.94 -6.72 -5.05
C PHE A 68 5.92 -5.56 -5.09
N LYS A 69 5.83 -4.70 -4.09
CA LYS A 69 6.85 -3.72 -3.74
C LYS A 69 7.30 -3.97 -2.32
N VAL A 70 8.59 -3.88 -2.07
CA VAL A 70 9.19 -4.15 -0.76
C VAL A 70 9.95 -2.92 -0.28
N THR A 71 9.74 -2.55 0.98
CA THR A 71 10.48 -1.48 1.65
C THR A 71 11.06 -1.99 2.97
N ASP A 72 11.93 -1.21 3.59
CA ASP A 72 12.63 -1.44 4.86
C ASP A 72 13.71 -2.53 4.83
N ALA A 73 13.50 -3.63 4.16
CA ALA A 73 14.50 -4.68 3.97
C ALA A 73 14.24 -5.45 2.67
N PRO A 74 15.24 -6.10 2.08
CA PRO A 74 15.03 -6.98 0.94
C PRO A 74 14.27 -8.23 1.38
N ILE A 75 13.55 -8.86 0.46
CA ILE A 75 12.87 -10.14 0.69
C ILE A 75 13.15 -11.11 -0.46
N ASN A 76 13.43 -12.35 -0.12
CA ASN A 76 13.53 -13.45 -1.07
C ASN A 76 12.22 -14.22 -1.07
N MET A 77 11.36 -14.00 -2.04
CA MET A 77 10.13 -14.75 -2.20
C MET A 77 10.40 -16.09 -2.88
N VAL A 78 9.76 -17.13 -2.37
CA VAL A 78 9.96 -18.50 -2.86
C VAL A 78 8.73 -18.97 -3.64
N ARG A 79 7.55 -18.71 -3.11
CA ARG A 79 6.28 -19.22 -3.63
C ARG A 79 5.13 -18.30 -3.25
N MET A 80 4.07 -18.27 -4.07
CA MET A 80 2.80 -17.67 -3.69
C MET A 80 1.62 -18.54 -4.08
N ILE A 81 0.53 -18.40 -3.34
CA ILE A 81 -0.77 -18.98 -3.66
C ILE A 81 -1.77 -17.85 -3.78
N VAL A 82 -2.42 -17.77 -4.93
CA VAL A 82 -3.53 -16.84 -5.16
C VAL A 82 -4.84 -17.60 -4.96
N ARG A 83 -5.67 -17.10 -4.06
CA ARG A 83 -7.02 -17.62 -3.84
C ARG A 83 -8.04 -16.69 -4.46
N TYR A 84 -9.00 -17.28 -5.13
CA TYR A 84 -10.04 -16.57 -5.86
C TYR A 84 -11.38 -16.65 -5.17
N ASP A 85 -12.19 -15.64 -5.37
CA ASP A 85 -13.56 -15.54 -4.85
C ASP A 85 -14.60 -15.67 -5.98
N ASP A 86 -14.23 -16.40 -7.04
CA ASP A 86 -15.06 -16.71 -8.20
C ASP A 86 -15.40 -18.21 -8.32
N GLY A 87 -15.14 -19.00 -7.28
CA GLY A 87 -15.30 -20.45 -7.27
C GLY A 87 -14.16 -21.21 -7.95
N GLY A 88 -13.15 -20.52 -8.46
CA GLY A 88 -11.97 -21.15 -9.06
C GLY A 88 -11.02 -21.75 -8.04
N LEU A 89 -10.22 -22.73 -8.49
CA LEU A 89 -9.18 -23.36 -7.67
C LEU A 89 -8.05 -22.36 -7.36
N PRO A 90 -7.39 -22.51 -6.18
CA PRO A 90 -6.20 -21.73 -5.88
C PRO A 90 -5.11 -21.94 -6.93
N GLU A 91 -4.42 -20.87 -7.26
CA GLU A 91 -3.29 -20.87 -8.19
C GLU A 91 -1.98 -20.84 -7.42
N ASN A 92 -1.17 -21.89 -7.59
CA ASN A 92 0.16 -21.99 -7.00
C ASN A 92 1.18 -21.45 -8.01
N ILE A 93 1.91 -20.41 -7.64
CA ILE A 93 2.87 -19.73 -8.51
C ILE A 93 4.27 -19.84 -7.89
N ASP A 94 5.19 -20.47 -8.61
CA ASP A 94 6.59 -20.51 -8.26
C ASP A 94 7.25 -19.19 -8.68
N ILE A 95 7.63 -18.38 -7.68
CA ILE A 95 8.07 -17.01 -7.93
C ILE A 95 9.51 -16.74 -7.56
N ARG A 96 10.30 -17.70 -7.26
CA ARG A 96 11.70 -17.59 -6.84
C ARG A 96 12.44 -16.33 -7.32
N PHE A 97 12.27 -15.21 -6.62
CA PHE A 97 12.99 -13.98 -6.91
C PHE A 97 13.28 -13.16 -5.67
N ASN A 98 14.43 -12.51 -5.69
CA ASN A 98 14.84 -11.50 -4.73
C ASN A 98 14.21 -10.17 -5.11
N ILE A 99 13.54 -9.54 -4.15
CA ILE A 99 13.10 -8.15 -4.27
C ILE A 99 14.01 -7.33 -3.37
N PRO A 100 14.85 -6.45 -3.94
CA PRO A 100 15.72 -5.60 -3.13
C PRO A 100 14.92 -4.58 -2.34
N GLN A 101 15.50 -4.06 -1.28
CA GLN A 101 14.90 -2.96 -0.52
C GLN A 101 14.54 -1.79 -1.44
N GLY A 102 13.28 -1.34 -1.39
CA GLY A 102 12.75 -0.31 -2.28
C GLY A 102 12.43 -0.78 -3.69
N GLY A 103 12.64 -2.06 -4.00
CA GLY A 103 12.39 -2.66 -5.31
C GLY A 103 10.99 -3.24 -5.49
N GLU A 104 10.73 -3.66 -6.72
CA GLU A 104 9.49 -4.33 -7.10
C GLU A 104 9.79 -5.73 -7.66
N SER A 105 8.80 -6.62 -7.54
CA SER A 105 8.83 -7.91 -8.22
C SER A 105 8.62 -7.73 -9.73
N ARG A 106 8.88 -8.80 -10.49
CA ARG A 106 8.33 -8.91 -11.84
C ARG A 106 6.80 -8.85 -11.80
N VAL A 107 6.19 -8.54 -12.93
CA VAL A 107 4.75 -8.66 -13.12
C VAL A 107 4.36 -10.13 -13.18
N ILE A 108 3.33 -10.50 -12.43
CA ILE A 108 2.82 -11.85 -12.32
C ILE A 108 1.47 -11.91 -13.02
N ASP A 109 1.37 -12.66 -14.09
CA ASP A 109 0.12 -12.88 -14.82
C ASP A 109 -0.71 -13.98 -14.12
N LEU A 110 -2.00 -13.70 -13.90
CA LEU A 110 -2.93 -14.69 -13.35
C LEU A 110 -3.51 -15.57 -14.48
N LYS A 111 -3.65 -16.85 -14.22
CA LYS A 111 -4.32 -17.76 -15.16
C LYS A 111 -5.80 -17.42 -15.27
N GLY A 112 -6.32 -17.46 -16.50
CA GLY A 112 -7.73 -17.17 -16.78
C GLY A 112 -8.05 -15.68 -16.93
N GLY A 113 -7.03 -14.84 -17.02
CA GLY A 113 -7.20 -13.41 -17.24
C GLY A 113 -7.68 -12.66 -16.00
N ARG A 114 -8.69 -11.82 -16.15
CA ARG A 114 -9.22 -11.01 -15.07
C ARG A 114 -10.10 -11.82 -14.12
N ARG A 115 -9.67 -11.92 -12.87
CA ARG A 115 -10.31 -12.78 -11.87
C ARG A 115 -10.54 -12.02 -10.57
N LYS A 116 -11.58 -12.44 -9.85
CA LYS A 116 -11.91 -11.91 -8.53
C LYS A 116 -10.98 -12.52 -7.48
N LEU A 117 -10.18 -11.69 -6.83
CA LEU A 117 -9.21 -12.12 -5.83
C LEU A 117 -9.83 -12.17 -4.44
N LYS A 118 -9.46 -13.18 -3.67
CA LYS A 118 -9.77 -13.31 -2.25
C LYS A 118 -8.58 -13.00 -1.37
N SER A 119 -7.46 -13.63 -1.64
CA SER A 119 -6.21 -13.43 -0.90
C SER A 119 -5.00 -13.85 -1.73
N VAL A 120 -3.86 -13.29 -1.35
CA VAL A 120 -2.55 -13.70 -1.84
C VAL A 120 -1.71 -14.08 -0.63
N GLU A 121 -1.29 -15.33 -0.57
CA GLU A 121 -0.42 -15.89 0.44
C GLU A 121 0.95 -16.12 -0.19
N PHE A 122 2.03 -15.75 0.49
CA PHE A 122 3.38 -15.87 -0.05
C PHE A 122 4.37 -16.37 1.00
N TRP A 123 5.31 -17.19 0.55
CA TRP A 123 6.41 -17.73 1.34
C TRP A 123 7.70 -17.03 0.98
N TYR A 124 8.53 -16.79 1.97
CA TYR A 124 9.77 -16.06 1.84
C TYR A 124 10.89 -16.64 2.71
N ASP A 125 12.12 -16.37 2.31
CA ASP A 125 13.32 -16.66 3.11
C ASP A 125 13.66 -15.42 3.95
N THR A 126 13.88 -15.64 5.23
CA THR A 126 14.17 -14.58 6.20
C THR A 126 15.65 -14.19 6.27
N LYS A 127 16.54 -14.90 5.60
CA LYS A 127 18.01 -14.68 5.67
C LYS A 127 18.47 -13.28 5.29
N GLY A 128 17.67 -12.55 4.50
CA GLY A 128 17.97 -11.18 4.07
C GLY A 128 17.29 -10.09 4.91
N ILE A 129 16.54 -10.41 5.95
CA ILE A 129 15.79 -9.45 6.77
C ILE A 129 16.64 -9.04 7.98
N LEU A 130 17.54 -8.09 7.78
CA LEU A 130 18.50 -7.64 8.81
C LEU A 130 17.84 -6.88 9.96
N ASN A 131 16.72 -6.21 9.72
CA ASN A 131 16.02 -5.37 10.70
C ASN A 131 14.75 -6.00 11.28
N GLY A 132 14.59 -7.32 11.11
CA GLY A 132 13.49 -8.09 11.68
C GLY A 132 12.15 -7.96 10.95
N ARG A 133 12.03 -7.10 9.94
CA ARG A 133 10.81 -6.94 9.12
C ARG A 133 11.09 -6.30 7.77
N ALA A 134 10.26 -6.66 6.79
CA ALA A 134 10.14 -5.96 5.51
C ALA A 134 8.68 -5.60 5.28
N ASP A 135 8.39 -4.40 4.83
CA ASP A 135 7.04 -4.02 4.40
C ASP A 135 6.81 -4.50 2.98
N VAL A 136 5.81 -5.33 2.81
CA VAL A 136 5.44 -5.93 1.52
C VAL A 136 4.08 -5.39 1.10
N THR A 137 4.06 -4.71 -0.04
CA THR A 137 2.86 -4.12 -0.62
C THR A 137 2.49 -4.84 -1.90
N LEU A 138 1.23 -5.21 -2.04
CA LEU A 138 0.67 -5.88 -3.21
C LEU A 138 -0.09 -4.88 -4.08
N PHE A 139 0.21 -4.90 -5.37
CA PHE A 139 -0.50 -4.13 -6.39
C PHE A 139 -1.16 -5.06 -7.40
N GLY A 140 -2.33 -4.68 -7.89
CA GLY A 140 -3.06 -5.36 -8.95
C GLY A 140 -3.31 -4.46 -10.14
N LEU A 141 -3.29 -5.05 -11.33
CA LEU A 141 -3.64 -4.43 -12.60
C LEU A 141 -4.88 -5.10 -13.18
N LYS A 142 -5.87 -4.29 -13.57
CA LYS A 142 -7.08 -4.76 -14.25
C LYS A 142 -6.87 -5.10 -15.71
#